data_eab2e2056c3cdc7b68aed3f88c42baae
#
_entry.id   eab2e2056c3cdc7b68aed3f88c42baae
#
_cell.length_a   1.000
_cell.length_b   1.000
_cell.length_c   1.000
_cell.angle_alpha   90.00
_cell.angle_beta   90.00
_cell.angle_gamma   90.00
#
_symmetry.space_group_name_H-M   'P 1'
#
loop_
_entity.id
_entity.type
_entity.pdbx_description
1 polymer ?
#
loop_
_entity_poly.entity_id
_entity_poly.type
_entity_poly.pdbx_seq_one_letter_code
_entity_poly.pdbx_strand_id
1 'polypeptide(L)'
;MFNPGRCRDRIEILTLHELDDSLKWGVSARTWAYAEILERQNLFSKAGLGAKSVRFTMRRRPLTLHQAIRWQGRHCFLTDIVPMEDRLRMAVTAALVEPVLCAVERTETAFDELNRPIETHAAEYTFPACLTEKYVRAEPAEPMTVHETAYVLVTPKAVLLKPGEVVKIGGDAYMVAVRHVLDEYKNEYEVIR
;
A
#
# COMPACT_ATOMS: atom_id res chain seq x y z
N MET A 1 33.68 -1.66 -5.44
CA MET A 1 33.12 -2.73 -6.29
C MET A 1 32.23 -3.62 -5.42
N PHE A 2 30.96 -3.83 -5.78
CA PHE A 2 30.04 -4.68 -4.98
C PHE A 2 30.39 -6.15 -5.18
N ASN A 3 30.55 -6.90 -4.09
CA ASN A 3 30.84 -8.33 -4.15
C ASN A 3 29.50 -9.12 -4.31
N PRO A 4 29.29 -9.88 -5.41
CA PRO A 4 28.09 -10.69 -5.61
C PRO A 4 27.84 -11.71 -4.52
N GLY A 5 28.89 -12.18 -3.81
CA GLY A 5 28.77 -13.09 -2.66
C GLY A 5 28.04 -12.50 -1.45
N ARG A 6 27.73 -11.20 -1.45
CA ARG A 6 26.89 -10.55 -0.42
C ARG A 6 25.38 -10.78 -0.63
N CYS A 7 24.95 -11.18 -1.82
CA CYS A 7 23.54 -11.49 -2.08
C CYS A 7 23.14 -12.82 -1.43
N ARG A 8 22.89 -12.81 -0.12
CA ARG A 8 22.56 -13.99 0.68
C ARG A 8 21.12 -14.01 1.17
N ASP A 9 20.39 -12.92 0.98
CA ASP A 9 19.00 -12.80 1.37
C ASP A 9 18.10 -13.34 0.27
N ARG A 10 17.34 -14.39 0.57
CA ARG A 10 16.32 -14.91 -0.34
C ARG A 10 15.10 -14.03 -0.23
N ILE A 11 14.63 -13.51 -1.36
CA ILE A 11 13.45 -12.67 -1.43
C ILE A 11 12.44 -13.25 -2.42
N GLU A 12 11.16 -12.98 -2.19
CA GLU A 12 10.07 -13.28 -3.09
C GLU A 12 9.53 -11.98 -3.67
N ILE A 13 9.34 -11.94 -4.97
CA ILE A 13 8.69 -10.84 -5.67
C ILE A 13 7.21 -11.17 -5.74
N LEU A 14 6.39 -10.24 -5.29
CA LEU A 14 4.95 -10.37 -5.22
C LEU A 14 4.31 -9.50 -6.31
N THR A 15 3.32 -10.06 -6.97
CA THR A 15 2.45 -9.35 -7.92
C THR A 15 1.03 -9.38 -7.40
N LEU A 16 0.31 -8.30 -7.60
CA LEU A 16 -1.09 -8.20 -7.23
C LEU A 16 -1.95 -8.93 -8.27
N HIS A 17 -2.80 -9.83 -7.81
CA HIS A 17 -3.74 -10.57 -8.64
C HIS A 17 -5.16 -10.21 -8.22
N GLU A 18 -6.01 -9.97 -9.20
CA GLU A 18 -7.44 -9.80 -9.03
C GLU A 18 -8.12 -11.15 -9.27
N LEU A 19 -8.86 -11.62 -8.28
CA LEU A 19 -9.62 -12.86 -8.30
C LEU A 19 -11.02 -12.54 -7.78
N ASP A 20 -12.00 -12.61 -8.66
CA ASP A 20 -13.38 -12.21 -8.38
C ASP A 20 -13.40 -10.80 -7.73
N ASP A 21 -14.03 -10.64 -6.58
CA ASP A 21 -14.11 -9.37 -5.84
C ASP A 21 -12.95 -9.19 -4.85
N SER A 22 -11.78 -9.75 -5.12
CA SER A 22 -10.64 -9.64 -4.22
C SER A 22 -9.31 -9.39 -4.90
N LEU A 23 -8.50 -8.50 -4.31
CA LEU A 23 -7.10 -8.29 -4.67
C LEU A 23 -6.20 -8.99 -3.67
N LYS A 24 -5.25 -9.81 -4.16
CA LYS A 24 -4.30 -10.54 -3.29
C LYS A 24 -2.89 -10.53 -3.85
N TRP A 25 -1.91 -10.46 -2.94
CA TRP A 25 -0.51 -10.60 -3.30
C TRP A 25 -0.16 -12.08 -3.53
N GLY A 26 0.32 -12.40 -4.73
CA GLY A 26 0.85 -13.71 -5.08
C GLY A 26 2.33 -13.67 -5.40
N VAL A 27 3.06 -14.76 -5.16
CA VAL A 27 4.48 -14.89 -5.48
C VAL A 27 4.64 -15.08 -6.99
N SER A 28 5.26 -14.12 -7.67
CA SER A 28 5.56 -14.21 -9.10
C SER A 28 6.97 -14.72 -9.40
N ALA A 29 7.93 -14.45 -8.51
CA ALA A 29 9.31 -14.91 -8.68
C ALA A 29 10.07 -14.95 -7.35
N ARG A 30 11.18 -15.69 -7.35
CA ARG A 30 12.14 -15.73 -6.25
C ARG A 30 13.53 -15.36 -6.73
N THR A 31 14.29 -14.65 -5.89
CA THR A 31 15.66 -14.25 -6.24
C THR A 31 16.49 -14.02 -4.97
N TRP A 32 17.77 -13.73 -5.18
CA TRP A 32 18.71 -13.39 -4.13
C TRP A 32 19.02 -11.90 -4.17
N ALA A 33 19.12 -11.29 -3.01
CA ALA A 33 19.49 -9.89 -2.84
C ALA A 33 20.46 -9.72 -1.67
N TYR A 34 21.06 -8.56 -1.56
CA TYR A 34 21.66 -8.04 -0.35
C TYR A 34 20.68 -7.06 0.26
N ALA A 35 20.19 -7.37 1.46
CA ALA A 35 19.24 -6.54 2.18
C ALA A 35 19.97 -5.70 3.25
N GLU A 36 19.67 -4.41 3.28
CA GLU A 36 20.20 -3.45 4.24
C GLU A 36 19.04 -2.67 4.86
N ILE A 37 18.91 -2.75 6.19
CA ILE A 37 17.89 -1.96 6.90
C ILE A 37 18.41 -0.54 7.02
N LEU A 38 17.62 0.41 6.53
CA LEU A 38 17.86 1.83 6.63
C LEU A 38 17.18 2.41 7.87
N GLU A 39 17.59 3.60 8.27
CA GLU A 39 16.88 4.37 9.29
C GLU A 39 15.45 4.66 8.89
N ARG A 40 14.59 4.95 9.87
CA ARG A 40 13.18 5.28 9.61
C ARG A 40 13.07 6.51 8.71
N GLN A 41 12.31 6.39 7.64
CA GLN A 41 12.01 7.47 6.71
C GLN A 41 10.50 7.61 6.56
N ASN A 42 10.03 8.82 6.29
CA ASN A 42 8.64 9.03 5.88
C ASN A 42 8.48 8.52 4.45
N LEU A 43 7.69 7.47 4.27
CA LEU A 43 7.71 6.67 3.05
C LEU A 43 6.58 7.01 2.08
N PHE A 44 5.50 7.59 2.56
CA PHE A 44 4.31 7.83 1.74
C PHE A 44 4.03 9.32 1.61
N SER A 45 3.71 9.99 2.68
CA SER A 45 3.55 11.43 2.70
C SER A 45 4.25 12.04 3.91
N LYS A 46 4.37 13.37 3.94
CA LYS A 46 4.91 14.10 5.10
C LYS A 46 4.05 13.94 6.37
N ALA A 47 2.84 13.39 6.21
CA ALA A 47 1.86 13.24 7.29
C ALA A 47 1.85 11.83 7.92
N GLY A 48 2.46 10.82 7.29
CA GLY A 48 2.47 9.44 7.78
C GLY A 48 3.57 9.17 8.82
N LEU A 49 3.34 8.18 9.70
CA LEU A 49 4.40 7.64 10.57
C LEU A 49 5.47 6.96 9.72
N GLY A 50 6.74 7.23 10.03
CA GLY A 50 7.87 6.61 9.35
C GLY A 50 7.91 5.10 9.55
N ALA A 51 7.89 4.33 8.49
CA ALA A 51 8.16 2.90 8.51
C ALA A 51 9.67 2.64 8.41
N LYS A 52 10.13 1.46 8.86
CA LYS A 52 11.49 1.02 8.58
C LYS A 52 11.65 0.82 7.08
N SER A 53 12.72 1.36 6.51
CA SER A 53 13.07 1.15 5.12
C SER A 53 14.07 0.04 5.00
N VAL A 54 13.98 -0.72 3.93
CA VAL A 54 14.96 -1.74 3.54
C VAL A 54 15.41 -1.44 2.12
N ARG A 55 16.72 -1.45 1.90
CA ARG A 55 17.32 -1.37 0.58
C ARG A 55 17.76 -2.76 0.16
N PHE A 56 17.27 -3.20 -1.00
CA PHE A 56 17.69 -4.44 -1.63
C PHE A 56 18.60 -4.14 -2.81
N THR A 57 19.82 -4.67 -2.80
CA THR A 57 20.70 -4.69 -3.98
C THR A 57 20.60 -6.07 -4.62
N MET A 58 20.14 -6.12 -5.87
CA MET A 58 19.92 -7.37 -6.59
C MET A 58 20.30 -7.26 -8.06
N ARG A 59 20.36 -8.41 -8.76
CA ARG A 59 20.56 -8.44 -10.20
C ARG A 59 19.39 -7.74 -10.91
N ARG A 60 19.71 -6.93 -11.92
CA ARG A 60 18.71 -6.20 -12.71
C ARG A 60 17.70 -7.17 -13.34
N ARG A 61 16.44 -6.82 -13.22
CA ARG A 61 15.29 -7.57 -13.75
C ARG A 61 14.12 -6.62 -14.00
N PRO A 62 13.11 -7.00 -14.78
CA PRO A 62 11.90 -6.22 -14.91
C PRO A 62 11.15 -6.24 -13.57
N LEU A 63 11.24 -5.13 -12.84
CA LEU A 63 10.55 -4.88 -11.58
C LEU A 63 9.90 -3.50 -11.65
N THR A 64 8.68 -3.39 -11.19
CA THR A 64 7.92 -2.14 -11.16
C THR A 64 7.43 -1.84 -9.75
N LEU A 65 7.10 -0.58 -9.47
CA LEU A 65 6.55 -0.17 -8.18
C LEU A 65 5.12 -0.67 -7.92
N HIS A 66 4.49 -1.31 -8.92
CA HIS A 66 3.24 -2.06 -8.72
C HIS A 66 3.42 -3.38 -7.96
N GLN A 67 4.65 -3.86 -7.88
CA GLN A 67 5.02 -5.11 -7.21
C GLN A 67 5.43 -4.83 -5.76
N ALA A 68 5.58 -5.90 -4.99
CA ALA A 68 6.11 -5.86 -3.63
C ALA A 68 7.18 -6.94 -3.47
N ILE A 69 7.91 -6.89 -2.35
CA ILE A 69 8.88 -7.92 -1.98
C ILE A 69 8.45 -8.53 -0.65
N ARG A 70 8.58 -9.86 -0.53
CA ARG A 70 8.55 -10.55 0.76
C ARG A 70 9.96 -10.95 1.13
N TRP A 71 10.41 -10.48 2.29
CA TRP A 71 11.72 -10.75 2.86
C TRP A 71 11.59 -11.23 4.29
N GLN A 72 12.18 -12.38 4.63
CA GLN A 72 12.07 -13.00 5.96
C GLN A 72 10.62 -13.13 6.46
N GLY A 73 9.69 -13.48 5.57
CA GLY A 73 8.27 -13.57 5.88
C GLY A 73 7.52 -12.25 5.98
N ARG A 74 8.21 -11.10 5.90
CA ARG A 74 7.64 -9.75 6.05
C ARG A 74 7.38 -9.12 4.70
N HIS A 75 6.31 -8.37 4.59
CA HIS A 75 5.96 -7.62 3.40
C HIS A 75 6.75 -6.31 3.31
N CYS A 76 7.21 -5.99 2.11
CA CYS A 76 7.96 -4.77 1.81
C CYS A 76 7.34 -4.08 0.60
N PHE A 77 6.70 -2.93 0.80
CA PHE A 77 6.17 -2.09 -0.26
C PHE A 77 7.30 -1.34 -0.97
N LEU A 78 7.38 -1.46 -2.29
CA LEU A 78 8.40 -0.78 -3.07
C LEU A 78 8.12 0.72 -3.12
N THR A 79 9.15 1.52 -2.86
CA THR A 79 9.08 2.98 -2.89
C THR A 79 9.97 3.59 -3.97
N ASP A 80 11.07 2.89 -4.33
CA ASP A 80 11.99 3.38 -5.33
C ASP A 80 12.76 2.24 -5.99
N ILE A 81 13.10 2.39 -7.29
CA ILE A 81 13.86 1.44 -8.08
C ILE A 81 14.91 2.21 -8.89
N VAL A 82 16.17 2.08 -8.51
CA VAL A 82 17.29 2.78 -9.16
C VAL A 82 18.24 1.78 -9.81
N PRO A 83 18.46 1.84 -11.14
CA PRO A 83 19.53 1.10 -11.79
C PRO A 83 20.89 1.56 -11.25
N MET A 84 21.79 0.61 -10.97
CA MET A 84 23.16 0.92 -10.56
C MET A 84 24.04 1.23 -11.77
N GLU A 85 25.16 1.91 -11.55
CA GLU A 85 26.12 2.33 -12.59
C GLU A 85 26.64 1.18 -13.45
N ASP A 86 26.79 -0.01 -12.86
CA ASP A 86 27.25 -1.21 -13.58
C ASP A 86 26.21 -1.79 -14.54
N ARG A 87 25.00 -1.24 -14.60
CA ARG A 87 23.86 -1.67 -15.43
C ARG A 87 23.42 -3.13 -15.24
N LEU A 88 24.16 -3.90 -14.44
CA LEU A 88 23.86 -5.32 -14.15
C LEU A 88 23.00 -5.49 -12.90
N ARG A 89 22.96 -4.46 -12.05
CA ARG A 89 22.26 -4.47 -10.76
C ARG A 89 21.32 -3.29 -10.62
N MET A 90 20.46 -3.41 -9.64
CA MET A 90 19.51 -2.37 -9.24
C MET A 90 19.44 -2.30 -7.71
N ALA A 91 19.25 -1.11 -7.21
CA ALA A 91 18.90 -0.84 -5.83
C ALA A 91 17.38 -0.62 -5.75
N VAL A 92 16.72 -1.33 -4.86
CA VAL A 92 15.27 -1.24 -4.63
C VAL A 92 15.07 -0.84 -3.19
N THR A 93 14.44 0.31 -2.97
CA THR A 93 14.05 0.76 -1.64
C THR A 93 12.61 0.36 -1.37
N ALA A 94 12.34 -0.15 -0.19
CA ALA A 94 11.02 -0.61 0.19
C ALA A 94 10.68 -0.26 1.64
N ALA A 95 9.40 -0.03 1.91
CA ALA A 95 8.84 0.13 3.24
C ALA A 95 8.54 -1.25 3.84
N LEU A 96 9.05 -1.52 5.02
CA LEU A 96 8.73 -2.71 5.78
C LEU A 96 7.42 -2.49 6.55
N VAL A 97 6.30 -2.77 5.90
CA VAL A 97 4.94 -2.58 6.44
C VAL A 97 4.09 -3.79 6.09
N GLU A 98 3.49 -4.41 7.11
CA GLU A 98 2.52 -5.48 6.88
C GLU A 98 1.20 -4.90 6.35
N PRO A 99 0.69 -5.42 5.23
CA PRO A 99 -0.59 -4.98 4.72
C PRO A 99 -1.72 -5.51 5.61
N VAL A 100 -2.70 -4.66 5.83
CA VAL A 100 -3.98 -5.03 6.43
C VAL A 100 -4.97 -5.40 5.33
N LEU A 101 -5.84 -6.37 5.61
CA LEU A 101 -6.94 -6.70 4.72
C LEU A 101 -8.06 -5.69 4.95
N CYS A 102 -8.45 -5.03 3.88
CA CYS A 102 -9.54 -4.07 3.85
C CYS A 102 -10.70 -4.63 3.05
N ALA A 103 -11.92 -4.24 3.42
CA ALA A 103 -13.13 -4.56 2.68
C ALA A 103 -13.97 -3.30 2.49
N VAL A 104 -14.55 -3.14 1.29
CA VAL A 104 -15.51 -2.09 0.95
C VAL A 104 -16.74 -2.72 0.31
N GLU A 105 -17.92 -2.30 0.74
CA GLU A 105 -19.17 -2.71 0.11
C GLU A 105 -19.43 -1.84 -1.11
N ARG A 106 -19.57 -2.47 -2.28
CA ARG A 106 -19.93 -1.81 -3.54
C ARG A 106 -21.34 -2.21 -3.91
N THR A 107 -22.22 -1.24 -3.98
CA THR A 107 -23.60 -1.44 -4.46
C THR A 107 -23.60 -1.26 -5.97
N GLU A 108 -23.96 -2.29 -6.72
CA GLU A 108 -24.24 -2.17 -8.14
C GLU A 108 -25.72 -1.81 -8.30
N THR A 109 -25.99 -0.75 -9.04
CA THR A 109 -27.34 -0.38 -9.41
C THR A 109 -27.70 -1.07 -10.73
N ALA A 110 -28.54 -2.09 -10.69
CA ALA A 110 -29.16 -2.62 -11.89
C ALA A 110 -30.47 -1.86 -12.20
N PHE A 111 -30.92 -1.93 -13.45
CA PHE A 111 -32.20 -1.33 -13.87
C PHE A 111 -33.16 -2.46 -14.27
N ASP A 112 -34.42 -2.33 -13.88
CA ASP A 112 -35.48 -3.24 -14.29
C ASP A 112 -35.88 -2.99 -15.76
N GLU A 113 -36.77 -3.82 -16.27
CA GLU A 113 -37.31 -3.68 -17.65
C GLU A 113 -38.05 -2.33 -17.89
N LEU A 114 -38.40 -1.62 -16.82
CA LEU A 114 -39.02 -0.29 -16.83
C LEU A 114 -38.02 0.83 -16.55
N ASN A 115 -36.71 0.52 -16.61
CA ASN A 115 -35.60 1.46 -16.35
C ASN A 115 -35.65 2.09 -14.95
N ARG A 116 -36.14 1.35 -13.93
CA ARG A 116 -36.14 1.77 -12.54
C ARG A 116 -34.90 1.18 -11.87
N PRO A 117 -34.17 1.96 -11.05
CA PRO A 117 -33.03 1.44 -10.34
C PRO A 117 -33.45 0.37 -9.32
N ILE A 118 -32.87 -0.83 -9.43
CA ILE A 118 -32.99 -1.89 -8.45
C ILE A 118 -31.64 -1.96 -7.75
N GLU A 119 -31.63 -1.88 -6.43
CA GLU A 119 -30.43 -2.20 -5.65
C GLU A 119 -30.14 -3.69 -5.78
N THR A 120 -29.13 -4.04 -6.54
CA THR A 120 -28.56 -5.36 -6.57
C THR A 120 -27.54 -5.51 -5.46
N HIS A 121 -27.37 -6.72 -4.95
CA HIS A 121 -26.55 -7.07 -3.81
C HIS A 121 -25.22 -6.31 -3.73
N ALA A 122 -24.92 -5.77 -2.56
CA ALA A 122 -23.62 -5.21 -2.26
C ALA A 122 -22.57 -6.31 -2.35
N ALA A 123 -21.70 -6.26 -3.36
CA ALA A 123 -20.54 -7.12 -3.42
C ALA A 123 -19.47 -6.56 -2.47
N GLU A 124 -18.93 -7.41 -1.61
CA GLU A 124 -17.82 -7.05 -0.74
C GLU A 124 -16.51 -7.17 -1.52
N TYR A 125 -15.89 -6.03 -1.83
CA TYR A 125 -14.60 -5.98 -2.50
C TYR A 125 -13.48 -5.92 -1.47
N THR A 126 -12.57 -6.90 -1.49
CA THR A 126 -11.46 -7.01 -0.52
C THR A 126 -10.11 -6.71 -1.16
N PHE A 127 -9.24 -5.98 -0.44
CA PHE A 127 -7.93 -5.59 -0.95
C PHE A 127 -6.91 -5.39 0.17
N PRO A 128 -5.60 -5.57 -0.10
CA PRO A 128 -4.53 -5.25 0.85
C PRO A 128 -4.19 -3.77 0.81
N ALA A 129 -4.00 -3.16 1.97
CA ALA A 129 -3.57 -1.76 2.11
C ALA A 129 -2.64 -1.59 3.31
N CYS A 130 -1.99 -0.43 3.41
CA CYS A 130 -1.24 -0.01 4.58
C CYS A 130 -2.02 1.05 5.32
N LEU A 131 -2.37 0.79 6.58
CA LEU A 131 -3.00 1.77 7.47
C LEU A 131 -1.94 2.35 8.41
N THR A 132 -1.84 3.67 8.46
CA THR A 132 -0.94 4.40 9.36
C THR A 132 -1.71 5.55 10.02
N GLU A 133 -1.32 5.90 11.25
CA GLU A 133 -1.88 7.08 11.90
C GLU A 133 -1.32 8.36 11.26
N LYS A 134 -2.17 9.35 11.08
CA LYS A 134 -1.77 10.69 10.65
C LYS A 134 -1.30 11.47 11.88
N TYR A 135 -0.04 11.88 11.87
CA TYR A 135 0.44 12.80 12.90
C TYR A 135 -0.14 14.19 12.66
N VAL A 136 -1.14 14.56 13.43
CA VAL A 136 -1.66 15.94 13.48
C VAL A 136 -0.85 16.70 14.51
N ARG A 137 -0.05 17.68 14.08
CA ARG A 137 0.61 18.60 14.99
C ARG A 137 -0.49 19.45 15.64
N ALA A 138 -0.70 19.27 16.93
CA ALA A 138 -1.60 20.13 17.68
C ALA A 138 -1.02 21.56 17.66
N GLU A 139 -1.65 22.50 16.94
CA GLU A 139 -1.42 23.91 17.16
C GLU A 139 -2.20 24.31 18.42
N PRO A 140 -1.56 24.96 19.40
CA PRO A 140 -2.20 25.37 20.63
C PRO A 140 -3.04 26.63 20.40
N ALA A 141 -4.19 26.49 19.78
CA ALA A 141 -5.15 27.57 19.63
C ALA A 141 -6.57 27.02 19.55
N GLU A 142 -7.16 26.82 20.67
CA GLU A 142 -8.58 26.89 21.05
C GLU A 142 -9.00 25.80 22.04
N PRO A 143 -9.80 26.13 23.09
CA PRO A 143 -10.04 25.23 24.21
C PRO A 143 -11.10 24.14 23.97
N MET A 144 -11.49 23.85 22.74
CA MET A 144 -12.46 22.80 22.38
C MET A 144 -12.12 22.12 21.06
N THR A 145 -10.96 21.53 20.96
CA THR A 145 -10.63 20.71 19.78
C THR A 145 -10.99 19.24 20.09
N VAL A 146 -12.02 18.74 19.45
CA VAL A 146 -12.26 17.29 19.35
C VAL A 146 -11.08 16.73 18.57
N HIS A 147 -10.24 15.93 19.22
CA HIS A 147 -9.15 15.24 18.56
C HIS A 147 -9.73 14.09 17.70
N GLU A 148 -10.10 14.38 16.48
CA GLU A 148 -10.38 13.33 15.51
C GLU A 148 -9.05 12.70 15.11
N THR A 149 -8.85 11.43 15.45
CA THR A 149 -7.68 10.69 15.01
C THR A 149 -7.85 10.37 13.53
N ALA A 150 -7.14 11.08 12.69
CA ALA A 150 -7.11 10.81 11.27
C ALA A 150 -6.07 9.72 10.97
N TYR A 151 -6.40 8.85 10.05
CA TYR A 151 -5.51 7.79 9.56
C TYR A 151 -5.22 8.00 8.08
N VAL A 152 -4.11 7.43 7.62
CA VAL A 152 -3.73 7.40 6.21
C VAL A 152 -3.77 5.95 5.74
N LEU A 153 -4.59 5.70 4.72
CA LEU A 153 -4.70 4.41 4.05
C LEU A 153 -4.00 4.49 2.69
N VAL A 154 -2.92 3.72 2.53
CA VAL A 154 -2.20 3.62 1.25
C VAL A 154 -2.58 2.32 0.57
N THR A 155 -3.09 2.41 -0.65
CA THR A 155 -3.55 1.26 -1.44
C THR A 155 -2.77 1.10 -2.74
N PRO A 156 -2.76 -0.10 -3.34
CA PRO A 156 -2.37 -0.26 -4.73
C PRO A 156 -3.20 0.63 -5.66
N LYS A 157 -2.63 1.03 -6.79
CA LYS A 157 -3.30 1.94 -7.75
C LYS A 157 -4.63 1.42 -8.28
N ALA A 158 -4.76 0.09 -8.40
CA ALA A 158 -5.99 -0.56 -8.85
C ALA A 158 -7.19 -0.31 -7.91
N VAL A 159 -6.93 -0.02 -6.62
CA VAL A 159 -7.98 0.24 -5.63
C VAL A 159 -8.38 1.70 -5.71
N LEU A 160 -9.58 1.96 -6.21
CA LEU A 160 -10.16 3.29 -6.28
C LEU A 160 -11.29 3.41 -5.26
N LEU A 161 -11.08 4.25 -4.25
CA LEU A 161 -12.09 4.60 -3.25
C LEU A 161 -12.59 6.02 -3.49
N LYS A 162 -13.86 6.24 -3.19
CA LYS A 162 -14.50 7.55 -3.28
C LYS A 162 -14.65 8.16 -1.89
N PRO A 163 -14.59 9.50 -1.74
CA PRO A 163 -14.98 10.15 -0.50
C PRO A 163 -16.37 9.74 -0.06
N GLY A 164 -16.54 9.42 1.22
CA GLY A 164 -17.79 8.91 1.81
C GLY A 164 -17.91 7.39 1.80
N GLU A 165 -17.10 6.64 1.06
CA GLU A 165 -17.09 5.17 1.19
C GLU A 165 -16.55 4.73 2.54
N VAL A 166 -17.11 3.64 3.07
CA VAL A 166 -16.69 3.05 4.35
C VAL A 166 -15.85 1.82 4.10
N VAL A 167 -14.63 1.85 4.62
CA VAL A 167 -13.66 0.74 4.54
C VAL A 167 -13.63 0.02 5.88
N LYS A 168 -13.87 -1.28 5.88
CA LYS A 168 -13.78 -2.15 7.06
C LYS A 168 -12.37 -2.71 7.17
N ILE A 169 -11.74 -2.55 8.34
CA ILE A 169 -10.37 -3.01 8.61
C ILE A 169 -10.34 -3.65 10.00
N GLY A 170 -10.12 -4.97 10.08
CA GLY A 170 -9.98 -5.67 11.36
C GLY A 170 -11.20 -5.58 12.29
N GLY A 171 -12.37 -5.28 11.75
CA GLY A 171 -13.62 -5.10 12.52
C GLY A 171 -14.00 -3.65 12.81
N ASP A 172 -13.10 -2.71 12.53
CA ASP A 172 -13.36 -1.27 12.62
C ASP A 172 -13.82 -0.71 11.27
N ALA A 173 -14.64 0.34 11.29
CA ALA A 173 -15.12 1.05 10.10
C ALA A 173 -14.42 2.40 9.98
N TYR A 174 -13.90 2.70 8.80
CA TYR A 174 -13.22 3.94 8.48
C TYR A 174 -13.88 4.61 7.28
N MET A 175 -14.29 5.84 7.42
CA MET A 175 -14.86 6.63 6.32
C MET A 175 -13.73 7.31 5.54
N VAL A 176 -13.75 7.19 4.23
CA VAL A 176 -12.83 7.90 3.33
C VAL A 176 -13.20 9.38 3.30
N ALA A 177 -12.34 10.24 3.83
CA ALA A 177 -12.55 11.69 3.84
C ALA A 177 -11.98 12.36 2.58
N VAL A 178 -10.71 12.11 2.28
CA VAL A 178 -10.01 12.74 1.16
C VAL A 178 -9.18 11.72 0.40
N ARG A 179 -9.14 11.86 -0.93
CA ARG A 179 -8.26 11.08 -1.79
C ARG A 179 -7.10 11.96 -2.27
N HIS A 180 -5.88 11.47 -2.08
CA HIS A 180 -4.67 12.04 -2.64
C HIS A 180 -4.10 11.10 -3.70
N VAL A 181 -3.76 11.63 -4.86
CA VAL A 181 -3.03 10.87 -5.88
C VAL A 181 -1.55 10.98 -5.55
N LEU A 182 -0.99 9.95 -4.91
CA LEU A 182 0.40 9.93 -4.48
C LEU A 182 1.36 9.84 -5.67
N ASP A 183 1.15 8.83 -6.52
CA ASP A 183 1.92 8.59 -7.74
C ASP A 183 1.12 7.74 -8.75
N GLU A 184 1.79 7.25 -9.81
CA GLU A 184 1.17 6.36 -10.80
C GLU A 184 0.99 4.91 -10.31
N TYR A 185 1.55 4.54 -9.16
CA TYR A 185 1.57 3.18 -8.62
C TYR A 185 0.68 2.99 -7.41
N LYS A 186 0.40 4.05 -6.63
CA LYS A 186 -0.33 4.02 -5.36
C LYS A 186 -1.32 5.16 -5.23
N ASN A 187 -2.35 4.94 -4.44
CA ASN A 187 -3.27 5.97 -3.98
C ASN A 187 -3.13 6.12 -2.46
N GLU A 188 -3.36 7.33 -1.96
CA GLU A 188 -3.39 7.65 -0.54
C GLU A 188 -4.76 8.22 -0.19
N TYR A 189 -5.33 7.78 0.92
CA TYR A 189 -6.62 8.23 1.41
C TYR A 189 -6.50 8.67 2.86
N GLU A 190 -7.03 9.83 3.17
CA GLU A 190 -7.31 10.18 4.56
C GLU A 190 -8.61 9.50 4.98
N VAL A 191 -8.56 8.75 6.08
CA VAL A 191 -9.71 8.04 6.61
C VAL A 191 -9.92 8.40 8.07
N ILE A 192 -11.18 8.47 8.47
CA ILE A 192 -11.63 8.84 9.81
C ILE A 192 -12.37 7.64 10.40
N ARG A 193 -12.08 7.32 11.66
CA ARG A 193 -12.72 6.23 12.41
C ARG A 193 -13.97 6.73 13.11
#